data_f5f3e96fc308a65fd9063b0edbc31c8c
#
_entry.id   f5f3e96fc308a65fd9063b0edbc31c8c
#
_cell.length_a   1.000
_cell.length_b   1.000
_cell.length_c   1.000
_cell.angle_alpha   90.00
_cell.angle_beta   90.00
_cell.angle_gamma   90.00
#
_symmetry.space_group_name_H-M   'P 1'
#
loop_
_entity.id
_entity.type
_entity.pdbx_description
1 polymer ?
#
loop_
_entity_poly.entity_id
_entity_poly.type
_entity_poly.pdbx_seq_one_letter_code
_entity_poly.pdbx_strand_id
1 'polypeptide(L)'
;RLHDFFKLKRLEKLCFGSDAWPWIDVFAALVFPETVRLVIEMGDELVGFVVGDRRRSRNLGWIASIAVHPNYRRKGFGTRLLRACERELDTARVRLSLRRSNEAALQLYKCEGYMQVDLWPKYYHNGEDAIVMEK
;
A
#
# COMPACT_ATOMS: atom_id res chain seq x y z
N ARG A 1 2.28 -14.50 -10.71
CA ARG A 1 1.52 -15.51 -11.44
C ARG A 1 0.10 -15.04 -11.67
N LEU A 2 -0.54 -15.55 -12.71
CA LEU A 2 -1.87 -15.12 -13.08
C LEU A 2 -2.89 -15.33 -11.96
N HIS A 3 -2.81 -16.47 -11.29
CA HIS A 3 -3.67 -16.81 -10.17
C HIS A 3 -3.55 -15.77 -9.03
N ASP A 4 -2.33 -15.37 -8.70
CA ASP A 4 -2.08 -14.37 -7.66
C ASP A 4 -2.58 -12.99 -8.09
N PHE A 5 -2.49 -12.67 -9.39
CA PHE A 5 -3.00 -11.42 -9.93
C PHE A 5 -4.51 -11.28 -9.69
N PHE A 6 -5.28 -12.32 -9.98
CA PHE A 6 -6.72 -12.27 -9.78
C PHE A 6 -7.10 -12.17 -8.30
N LYS A 7 -6.40 -12.89 -7.43
CA LYS A 7 -6.59 -12.77 -5.99
C LYS A 7 -6.30 -11.36 -5.51
N LEU A 8 -5.21 -10.78 -5.97
CA LEU A 8 -4.78 -9.43 -5.61
C LEU A 8 -5.81 -8.40 -6.05
N LYS A 9 -6.28 -8.48 -7.30
CA LYS A 9 -7.27 -7.56 -7.84
C LYS A 9 -8.58 -7.64 -7.06
N ARG A 10 -9.01 -8.83 -6.73
CA ARG A 10 -10.21 -9.07 -5.94
C ARG A 10 -10.10 -8.46 -4.54
N LEU A 11 -8.96 -8.66 -3.88
CA LEU A 11 -8.71 -8.11 -2.56
C LEU A 11 -8.69 -6.59 -2.58
N GLU A 12 -8.04 -6.01 -3.57
CA GLU A 12 -7.98 -4.57 -3.72
C GLU A 12 -9.39 -3.97 -3.83
N LYS A 13 -10.24 -4.59 -4.63
CA LYS A 13 -11.61 -4.14 -4.81
C LYS A 13 -12.41 -4.21 -3.51
N LEU A 14 -12.22 -5.25 -2.71
CA LEU A 14 -12.87 -5.39 -1.40
C LEU A 14 -12.43 -4.30 -0.43
N CYS A 15 -11.17 -3.88 -0.48
CA CYS A 15 -10.59 -2.94 0.47
C CYS A 15 -10.78 -1.48 0.06
N PHE A 16 -10.69 -1.17 -1.22
CA PHE A 16 -10.64 0.20 -1.72
C PHE A 16 -11.87 0.64 -2.51
N GLY A 17 -12.70 -0.29 -2.97
CA GLY A 17 -13.89 0.07 -3.74
C GLY A 17 -13.55 0.89 -4.99
N SER A 18 -14.04 2.15 -5.04
CA SER A 18 -13.82 3.02 -6.20
C SER A 18 -12.37 3.47 -6.38
N ASP A 19 -11.54 3.31 -5.36
CA ASP A 19 -10.12 3.67 -5.43
C ASP A 19 -9.25 2.49 -5.86
N ALA A 20 -9.85 1.34 -6.17
CA ALA A 20 -9.10 0.17 -6.62
C ALA A 20 -8.31 0.50 -7.88
N TRP A 21 -7.10 -0.01 -7.95
CA TRP A 21 -6.25 0.19 -9.12
C TRP A 21 -6.90 -0.39 -10.37
N PRO A 22 -6.77 0.25 -11.54
CA PRO A 22 -7.08 -0.41 -12.79
C PRO A 22 -6.27 -1.69 -12.93
N TRP A 23 -6.84 -2.70 -13.57
CA TRP A 23 -6.16 -4.01 -13.68
C TRP A 23 -4.77 -3.90 -14.31
N ILE A 24 -4.57 -2.94 -15.22
CA ILE A 24 -3.29 -2.74 -15.89
C ILE A 24 -2.21 -2.30 -14.89
N ASP A 25 -2.56 -1.45 -13.94
CA ASP A 25 -1.61 -0.96 -12.93
C ASP A 25 -1.23 -2.09 -11.97
N VAL A 26 -2.19 -2.90 -11.57
CA VAL A 26 -1.91 -4.07 -10.73
C VAL A 26 -1.01 -5.06 -11.45
N PHE A 27 -1.28 -5.31 -12.74
CA PHE A 27 -0.44 -6.18 -13.55
C PHE A 27 0.98 -5.63 -13.69
N ALA A 28 1.12 -4.34 -13.96
CA ALA A 28 2.43 -3.70 -14.08
C ALA A 28 3.22 -3.81 -12.77
N ALA A 29 2.57 -3.62 -11.63
CA ALA A 29 3.21 -3.75 -10.33
C ALA A 29 3.75 -5.16 -10.09
N LEU A 30 3.11 -6.18 -10.67
CA LEU A 30 3.53 -7.57 -10.50
C LEU A 30 4.74 -7.94 -11.35
N VAL A 31 5.02 -7.21 -12.43
CA VAL A 31 6.06 -7.61 -13.39
C VAL A 31 7.31 -6.73 -13.39
N PHE A 32 7.24 -5.51 -12.87
CA PHE A 32 8.39 -4.60 -12.88
C PHE A 32 9.40 -4.95 -11.78
N PRO A 33 10.72 -5.04 -12.11
CA PRO A 33 11.72 -5.52 -11.17
C PRO A 33 12.02 -4.58 -9.99
N GLU A 34 11.79 -3.27 -10.15
CA GLU A 34 11.99 -2.30 -9.05
C GLU A 34 10.79 -2.24 -8.12
N THR A 35 9.79 -3.05 -8.35
CA THR A 35 8.59 -3.12 -7.53
C THR A 35 8.70 -4.26 -6.52
N VAL A 36 8.48 -3.93 -5.27
CA VAL A 36 8.37 -4.91 -4.18
C VAL A 36 6.89 -5.28 -4.03
N ARG A 37 6.60 -6.56 -3.99
CA ARG A 37 5.23 -7.04 -3.78
C ARG A 37 5.24 -8.21 -2.79
N LEU A 38 4.49 -8.04 -1.72
CA LEU A 38 4.42 -9.03 -0.65
C LEU A 38 2.97 -9.33 -0.34
N VAL A 39 2.69 -10.56 -0.01
CA VAL A 39 1.34 -11.00 0.32
C VAL A 39 1.37 -11.82 1.60
N ILE A 40 0.24 -11.84 2.30
CA ILE A 40 -0.02 -12.76 3.41
C ILE A 40 -1.16 -13.66 2.98
N GLU A 41 -0.94 -14.97 3.07
CA GLU A 41 -1.96 -15.96 2.79
C GLU A 41 -2.20 -16.81 4.03
N MET A 42 -3.45 -17.20 4.24
CA MET A 42 -3.83 -18.19 5.24
C MET A 42 -4.64 -19.28 4.54
N GLY A 43 -4.04 -20.45 4.40
CA GLY A 43 -4.60 -21.50 3.55
C GLY A 43 -4.63 -21.03 2.11
N ASP A 44 -5.81 -21.08 1.49
CA ASP A 44 -6.00 -20.61 0.11
C ASP A 44 -6.49 -19.17 0.01
N GLU A 45 -6.63 -18.48 1.15
CA GLU A 45 -7.19 -17.13 1.18
C GLU A 45 -6.09 -16.09 1.25
N LEU A 46 -6.18 -15.08 0.39
CA LEU A 46 -5.29 -13.93 0.42
C LEU A 46 -5.79 -12.95 1.49
N VAL A 47 -4.99 -12.77 2.54
CA VAL A 47 -5.35 -11.96 3.71
C VAL A 47 -4.96 -10.51 3.54
N GLY A 48 -3.81 -10.27 2.92
CA GLY A 48 -3.33 -8.91 2.72
C GLY A 48 -2.22 -8.85 1.71
N PHE A 49 -1.93 -7.63 1.27
CA PHE A 49 -0.83 -7.39 0.32
C PHE A 49 -0.25 -6.00 0.53
N VAL A 50 0.97 -5.81 0.04
CA VAL A 50 1.60 -4.51 -0.07
C VAL A 50 2.41 -4.46 -1.36
N VAL A 51 2.38 -3.32 -2.01
CA VAL A 51 3.17 -3.04 -3.20
C VAL A 51 3.97 -1.78 -2.95
N GLY A 52 5.27 -1.87 -3.15
CA GLY A 52 6.19 -0.75 -3.02
C GLY A 52 6.96 -0.52 -4.30
N ASP A 53 7.38 0.72 -4.51
CA ASP A 53 8.16 1.13 -5.67
C ASP A 53 9.45 1.79 -5.22
N ARG A 54 10.58 1.34 -5.77
CA ARG A 54 11.90 1.87 -5.42
C ARG A 54 12.35 2.90 -6.44
N ARG A 55 12.65 4.09 -5.96
CA ARG A 55 13.23 5.18 -6.75
C ARG A 55 14.70 5.29 -6.41
N ARG A 56 15.55 4.49 -7.07
CA ARG A 56 16.98 4.40 -6.72
C ARG A 56 17.72 5.72 -6.78
N SER A 57 17.43 6.53 -7.80
CA SER A 57 18.12 7.81 -7.99
C SER A 57 17.90 8.78 -6.85
N ARG A 58 16.81 8.63 -6.09
CA ARG A 58 16.46 9.49 -4.95
C ARG A 58 16.62 8.79 -3.61
N ASN A 59 17.01 7.53 -3.62
CA ASN A 59 17.04 6.68 -2.43
C ASN A 59 15.72 6.76 -1.66
N LEU A 60 14.63 6.65 -2.40
CA LEU A 60 13.26 6.85 -1.91
C LEU A 60 12.40 5.66 -2.30
N GLY A 61 11.68 5.11 -1.33
CA GLY A 61 10.66 4.09 -1.58
C GLY A 61 9.28 4.70 -1.44
N TRP A 62 8.34 4.22 -2.25
CA TRP A 62 6.93 4.57 -2.13
C TRP A 62 6.13 3.32 -1.81
N ILE A 63 5.26 3.41 -0.83
CA ILE A 63 4.24 2.38 -0.62
C ILE A 63 3.10 2.74 -1.55
N ALA A 64 2.99 2.01 -2.65
CA ALA A 64 2.01 2.31 -3.69
C ALA A 64 0.61 1.83 -3.32
N SER A 65 0.53 0.68 -2.65
CA SER A 65 -0.75 0.13 -2.19
C SER A 65 -0.52 -0.83 -1.03
N ILE A 66 -1.41 -0.80 -0.05
CA ILE A 66 -1.38 -1.75 1.07
C ILE A 66 -2.83 -2.00 1.49
N ALA A 67 -3.18 -3.26 1.67
CA ALA A 67 -4.52 -3.62 2.07
C ALA A 67 -4.53 -4.90 2.88
N VAL A 68 -5.47 -4.98 3.82
CA VAL A 68 -5.74 -6.18 4.61
C VAL A 68 -7.21 -6.50 4.46
N HIS A 69 -7.52 -7.76 4.21
CA HIS A 69 -8.89 -8.24 4.07
C HIS A 69 -9.71 -7.79 5.30
N PRO A 70 -10.94 -7.28 5.13
CA PRO A 70 -11.72 -6.75 6.24
C PRO A 70 -11.87 -7.69 7.44
N ASN A 71 -11.96 -9.00 7.20
CA ASN A 71 -12.11 -9.99 8.26
C ASN A 71 -10.85 -10.23 9.08
N TYR A 72 -9.72 -9.69 8.64
CA TYR A 72 -8.42 -9.91 9.28
C TYR A 72 -7.78 -8.62 9.78
N ARG A 73 -8.54 -7.54 9.83
CA ARG A 73 -8.05 -6.26 10.33
C ARG A 73 -7.89 -6.29 11.85
N ARG A 74 -7.07 -5.35 12.37
CA ARG A 74 -6.75 -5.21 13.80
C ARG A 74 -6.01 -6.42 14.37
N LYS A 75 -5.30 -7.17 13.53
CA LYS A 75 -4.48 -8.30 13.95
C LYS A 75 -2.99 -8.09 13.70
N GLY A 76 -2.60 -6.86 13.33
CA GLY A 76 -1.20 -6.53 13.10
C GLY A 76 -0.69 -6.89 11.71
N PHE A 77 -1.52 -7.38 10.80
CA PHE A 77 -1.07 -7.75 9.46
C PHE A 77 -0.63 -6.55 8.64
N GLY A 78 -1.33 -5.42 8.75
CA GLY A 78 -0.94 -4.19 8.05
C GLY A 78 0.44 -3.71 8.47
N THR A 79 0.72 -3.72 9.77
CA THR A 79 2.02 -3.35 10.31
C THR A 79 3.12 -4.29 9.81
N ARG A 80 2.85 -5.59 9.79
CA ARG A 80 3.82 -6.58 9.32
C ARG A 80 4.13 -6.40 7.83
N LEU A 81 3.11 -6.15 7.02
CA LEU A 81 3.28 -5.89 5.58
C LEU A 81 4.09 -4.63 5.36
N LEU A 82 3.76 -3.56 6.07
CA LEU A 82 4.44 -2.29 5.95
C LEU A 82 5.93 -2.42 6.28
N ARG A 83 6.23 -3.02 7.42
CA ARG A 83 7.63 -3.20 7.85
C ARG A 83 8.41 -4.11 6.91
N ALA A 84 7.79 -5.17 6.42
CA ALA A 84 8.43 -6.08 5.48
C ALA A 84 8.73 -5.37 4.16
N CYS A 85 7.80 -4.55 3.68
CA CYS A 85 8.00 -3.78 2.45
C CYS A 85 9.12 -2.75 2.63
N GLU A 86 9.15 -2.07 3.76
CA GLU A 86 10.23 -1.12 4.07
C GLU A 86 11.60 -1.79 3.99
N ARG A 87 11.72 -2.99 4.57
CA ARG A 87 12.98 -3.74 4.52
C ARG A 87 13.36 -4.12 3.10
N GLU A 88 12.39 -4.57 2.31
CA GLU A 88 12.66 -4.97 0.92
C GLU A 88 12.98 -3.79 0.02
N LEU A 89 12.35 -2.64 0.25
CA LEU A 89 12.66 -1.42 -0.49
C LEU A 89 14.09 -0.97 -0.21
N ASP A 90 14.54 -1.10 1.02
CA ASP A 90 15.92 -0.78 1.44
C ASP A 90 16.36 0.60 0.96
N THR A 91 15.53 1.61 1.28
CA THR A 91 15.78 2.99 0.90
C THR A 91 15.92 3.86 2.15
N ALA A 92 16.59 5.02 2.01
CA ALA A 92 16.81 5.93 3.13
C ALA A 92 15.50 6.51 3.64
N ARG A 93 14.53 6.71 2.73
CA ARG A 93 13.22 7.27 3.06
C ARG A 93 12.13 6.44 2.42
N VAL A 94 10.97 6.41 3.06
CA VAL A 94 9.79 5.75 2.53
C VAL A 94 8.62 6.72 2.63
N ARG A 95 7.88 6.87 1.54
CA ARG A 95 6.69 7.73 1.48
C ARG A 95 5.45 6.92 1.13
N LEU A 96 4.32 7.44 1.54
CA LEU A 96 3.01 6.93 1.18
C LEU A 96 1.99 8.06 1.17
N SER A 97 0.85 7.81 0.56
CA SER A 97 -0.27 8.75 0.61
C SER A 97 -1.52 8.04 1.11
N LEU A 98 -2.39 8.79 1.76
CA LEU A 98 -3.65 8.27 2.28
C LEU A 98 -4.73 9.33 2.19
N ARG A 99 -6.00 8.90 2.18
CA ARG A 99 -7.13 9.81 2.23
C ARG A 99 -7.13 10.55 3.56
N ARG A 100 -7.42 11.84 3.50
CA ARG A 100 -7.48 12.68 4.69
C ARG A 100 -8.47 12.13 5.72
N SER A 101 -9.56 11.53 5.28
CA SER A 101 -10.58 10.96 6.15
C SER A 101 -10.20 9.61 6.77
N ASN A 102 -9.11 9.00 6.33
CA ASN A 102 -8.74 7.66 6.80
C ASN A 102 -7.98 7.74 8.13
N GLU A 103 -8.72 7.97 9.20
CA GLU A 103 -8.15 8.13 10.54
C GLU A 103 -7.38 6.90 11.01
N ALA A 104 -7.88 5.70 10.72
CA ALA A 104 -7.24 4.47 11.16
C ALA A 104 -5.86 4.32 10.52
N ALA A 105 -5.75 4.59 9.21
CA ALA A 105 -4.48 4.55 8.51
C ALA A 105 -3.52 5.63 9.02
N LEU A 106 -4.04 6.83 9.24
CA LEU A 106 -3.23 7.94 9.76
C LEU A 106 -2.59 7.57 11.09
N GLN A 107 -3.37 7.01 12.00
CA GLN A 107 -2.86 6.60 13.31
C GLN A 107 -1.82 5.47 13.18
N LEU A 108 -2.08 4.49 12.33
CA LEU A 108 -1.14 3.40 12.09
C LEU A 108 0.21 3.95 11.61
N TYR A 109 0.19 4.82 10.61
CA TYR A 109 1.43 5.35 10.04
C TYR A 109 2.17 6.24 11.04
N LYS A 110 1.46 7.06 11.80
CA LYS A 110 2.08 7.85 12.87
C LYS A 110 2.77 6.95 13.90
N CYS A 111 2.11 5.87 14.32
CA CYS A 111 2.69 4.92 15.26
C CYS A 111 3.93 4.24 14.70
N GLU A 112 4.00 4.08 13.38
CA GLU A 112 5.15 3.47 12.72
C GLU A 112 6.26 4.48 12.38
N GLY A 113 6.12 5.72 12.80
CA GLY A 113 7.15 6.73 12.66
C GLY A 113 7.03 7.63 11.43
N TYR A 114 5.91 7.55 10.73
CA TYR A 114 5.67 8.43 9.58
C TYR A 114 5.20 9.81 10.04
N MET A 115 5.65 10.83 9.33
CA MET A 115 5.26 12.23 9.57
C MET A 115 4.70 12.82 8.29
N GLN A 116 3.70 13.69 8.42
CA GLN A 116 3.14 14.37 7.25
C GLN A 116 4.18 15.31 6.65
N VAL A 117 4.41 15.20 5.36
CA VAL A 117 5.36 16.05 4.63
C VAL A 117 4.71 16.84 3.51
N ASP A 118 3.50 16.47 3.09
CA ASP A 118 2.82 17.15 2.00
C ASP A 118 1.30 16.92 2.07
N LEU A 119 0.58 17.70 1.30
CA LEU A 119 -0.87 17.57 1.11
C LEU A 119 -1.14 17.78 -0.36
N TRP A 120 -1.83 16.82 -1.00
CA TRP A 120 -2.21 16.94 -2.41
C TRP A 120 -3.72 17.21 -2.48
N PRO A 121 -4.14 18.47 -2.77
CA PRO A 121 -5.56 18.82 -2.80
C PRO A 121 -6.29 18.09 -3.91
N LYS A 122 -7.51 17.65 -3.61
CA LYS A 122 -8.43 17.04 -4.58
C LYS A 122 -7.79 15.89 -5.36
N TYR A 123 -7.00 15.07 -4.68
CA TYR A 123 -6.25 13.99 -5.32
C TYR A 123 -7.14 12.80 -5.70
N TYR A 124 -8.10 12.45 -4.86
CA TYR A 124 -8.96 11.28 -5.07
C TYR A 124 -10.19 11.63 -5.90
N HIS A 125 -10.86 10.61 -6.46
CA HIS A 125 -12.00 10.79 -7.37
C HIS A 125 -13.13 11.65 -6.80
N ASN A 126 -13.39 11.53 -5.51
CA ASN A 126 -14.45 12.29 -4.84
C ASN A 126 -14.01 13.70 -4.43
N GLY A 127 -12.83 14.14 -4.84
CA GLY A 127 -12.29 15.44 -4.51
C GLY A 127 -11.63 15.52 -3.13
N GLU A 128 -11.46 14.41 -2.46
CA GLU A 128 -10.80 14.38 -1.16
C GLU A 128 -9.29 14.57 -1.31
N ASP A 129 -8.68 15.29 -0.35
CA ASP A 129 -7.25 15.52 -0.32
C ASP A 129 -6.50 14.26 0.06
N ALA A 130 -5.25 14.14 -0.42
CA ALA A 130 -4.31 13.12 0.03
C ALA A 130 -3.31 13.73 1.00
N ILE A 131 -3.11 13.05 2.13
CA ILE A 131 -2.01 13.36 3.03
C ILE A 131 -0.83 12.52 2.59
N VAL A 132 0.34 13.15 2.43
CA VAL A 132 1.58 12.45 2.09
C VAL A 132 2.44 12.38 3.33
N MET A 133 2.89 11.18 3.67
CA MET A 133 3.68 10.93 4.86
C MET A 133 5.01 10.30 4.48
N GLU A 134 6.01 10.56 5.32
CA GLU A 134 7.37 10.06 5.11
C GLU A 134 7.97 9.53 6.42
N LYS A 135 8.74 8.50 6.27
CA LYS A 135 9.52 7.94 7.38
C LYS A 135 11.00 7.91 7.01
#